data_6649aea2f2b7282274973da7b32aca64
#
_entry.id   6649aea2f2b7282274973da7b32aca64
#
_cell.length_a   1.000
_cell.length_b   1.000
_cell.length_c   1.000
_cell.angle_alpha   90.00
_cell.angle_beta   90.00
_cell.angle_gamma   90.00
#
_symmetry.space_group_name_H-M   'P 1'
#
loop_
_entity.id
_entity.type
_entity.pdbx_description
1 polymer ?
#
loop_
_entity_poly.entity_id
_entity_poly.type
_entity_poly.pdbx_seq_one_letter_code
_entity_poly.pdbx_strand_id
1 'polypeptide(L)'
;LAGSPFHCRWCWDLSGMSLDPEKLRASAKLVSGKRSFRKFAKAGQPKRGDLCHVTGAKWTRWNGIGYRFEITANRYLHHMVRYLVGTMVDIARGRRPLEEMTELLTNPQTELITSRPAPPEGLFLLRVEYPPEHLGDHPDRDPPPTGNPNE
;
A
#
# COMPACT_ATOMS: atom_id res chain seq x y z
N LEU A 1 17.07 2.28 -16.84
CA LEU A 1 17.01 0.80 -16.56
C LEU A 1 15.56 0.32 -16.53
N ALA A 2 14.76 0.95 -17.37
CA ALA A 2 13.38 0.59 -17.57
C ALA A 2 13.31 -0.82 -18.18
N GLY A 3 12.48 -1.68 -17.61
CA GLY A 3 12.19 -2.98 -18.19
C GLY A 3 13.28 -4.05 -18.00
N SER A 4 14.09 -3.97 -16.93
CA SER A 4 15.04 -5.05 -16.66
C SER A 4 14.29 -6.35 -16.34
N PRO A 5 14.53 -7.44 -17.10
CA PRO A 5 13.90 -8.73 -16.87
C PRO A 5 14.19 -9.31 -15.47
N PHE A 6 15.25 -8.84 -14.83
CA PHE A 6 15.61 -9.25 -13.46
C PHE A 6 14.69 -8.66 -12.38
N HIS A 7 14.02 -7.54 -12.66
CA HIS A 7 13.15 -6.86 -11.70
C HIS A 7 11.65 -7.08 -11.96
N CYS A 8 11.25 -7.44 -13.18
CA CYS A 8 9.84 -7.54 -13.56
C CYS A 8 9.00 -8.53 -12.71
N ARG A 9 9.66 -9.52 -12.10
CA ARG A 9 9.01 -10.48 -11.18
C ARG A 9 8.72 -9.90 -9.79
N TRP A 10 9.37 -8.78 -9.45
CA TRP A 10 9.39 -8.23 -8.10
C TRP A 10 8.89 -6.80 -8.01
N CYS A 11 8.46 -6.23 -9.13
CA CYS A 11 7.94 -4.88 -9.19
C CYS A 11 6.93 -4.69 -10.31
N TRP A 12 6.10 -3.70 -10.19
CA TRP A 12 5.27 -3.21 -11.29
C TRP A 12 6.14 -2.38 -12.23
N ASP A 13 6.31 -2.84 -13.45
CA ASP A 13 7.05 -2.09 -14.47
C ASP A 13 6.21 -0.92 -14.99
N LEU A 14 6.65 0.28 -14.67
CA LEU A 14 6.11 1.56 -15.15
C LEU A 14 7.13 2.31 -16.00
N SER A 15 8.07 1.59 -16.61
CA SER A 15 9.09 2.18 -17.47
C SER A 15 8.48 2.99 -18.62
N GLY A 16 9.08 4.13 -18.91
CA GLY A 16 8.54 5.09 -19.88
C GLY A 16 7.38 5.95 -19.37
N MET A 17 6.97 5.79 -18.10
CA MET A 17 5.93 6.60 -17.48
C MET A 17 6.55 7.60 -16.51
N SER A 18 6.17 8.89 -16.64
CA SER A 18 6.53 9.90 -15.66
C SER A 18 5.62 9.81 -14.45
N LEU A 19 6.21 9.75 -13.25
CA LEU A 19 5.50 9.80 -11.98
C LEU A 19 5.94 11.03 -11.20
N ASP A 20 4.97 11.83 -10.77
CA ASP A 20 5.21 12.96 -9.88
C ASP A 20 5.41 12.46 -8.43
N PRO A 21 6.63 12.57 -7.86
CA PRO A 21 6.90 12.07 -6.53
C PRO A 21 6.16 12.84 -5.43
N GLU A 22 5.85 14.12 -5.64
CA GLU A 22 5.11 14.91 -4.66
C GLU A 22 3.66 14.45 -4.58
N LYS A 23 3.04 14.12 -5.72
CA LYS A 23 1.69 13.55 -5.74
C LYS A 23 1.64 12.16 -5.10
N LEU A 24 2.68 11.32 -5.30
CA LEU A 24 2.80 10.05 -4.59
C LEU A 24 2.84 10.26 -3.07
N ARG A 25 3.67 11.17 -2.58
CA ARG A 25 3.79 11.48 -1.14
C ARG A 25 2.50 12.08 -0.59
N ALA A 26 1.89 13.02 -1.30
CA ALA A 26 0.64 13.65 -0.89
C ALA A 26 -0.49 12.63 -0.76
N SER A 27 -0.66 11.74 -1.74
CA SER A 27 -1.69 10.70 -1.72
C SER A 27 -1.47 9.68 -0.59
N ALA A 28 -0.21 9.31 -0.29
CA ALA A 28 0.10 8.40 0.82
C ALA A 28 -0.27 9.00 2.19
N LYS A 29 -0.02 10.30 2.40
CA LYS A 29 -0.38 10.99 3.66
C LYS A 29 -1.87 10.90 3.96
N LEU A 30 -2.72 10.88 2.93
CA LEU A 30 -4.19 10.80 3.08
C LEU A 30 -4.65 9.44 3.57
N VAL A 31 -3.85 8.37 3.39
CA VAL A 31 -4.24 6.99 3.73
C VAL A 31 -4.21 6.74 5.24
N SER A 32 -3.38 7.44 5.99
CA SER A 32 -3.18 7.22 7.42
C SER A 32 -4.45 7.50 8.24
N GLY A 33 -4.60 6.76 9.33
CA GLY A 33 -5.70 6.90 10.27
C GLY A 33 -6.71 5.74 10.22
N LYS A 34 -7.74 5.82 11.09
CA LYS A 34 -8.84 4.84 11.18
C LYS A 34 -9.99 5.28 10.29
N ARG A 35 -10.31 4.48 9.28
CA ARG A 35 -11.39 4.78 8.32
C ARG A 35 -11.87 3.56 7.56
N SER A 36 -12.97 3.71 6.82
CA SER A 36 -13.45 2.71 5.89
C SER A 36 -12.57 2.68 4.63
N PHE A 37 -12.13 1.49 4.24
CA PHE A 37 -11.43 1.25 2.98
C PHE A 37 -12.30 0.46 1.99
N ARG A 38 -13.64 0.53 2.14
CA ARG A 38 -14.59 -0.20 1.31
C ARG A 38 -14.37 0.01 -0.19
N LYS A 39 -14.10 1.25 -0.61
CA LYS A 39 -13.85 1.59 -2.01
C LYS A 39 -12.57 0.96 -2.56
N PHE A 40 -11.61 0.68 -1.70
CA PHE A 40 -10.32 0.05 -2.05
C PHE A 40 -10.34 -1.47 -1.84
N ALA A 41 -11.50 -2.09 -1.76
CA ALA A 41 -11.62 -3.53 -1.55
C ALA A 41 -12.39 -4.20 -2.69
N LYS A 42 -11.99 -5.43 -3.00
CA LYS A 42 -12.78 -6.28 -3.90
C LYS A 42 -14.16 -6.54 -3.28
N ALA A 43 -15.22 -6.50 -4.10
CA ALA A 43 -16.58 -6.80 -3.67
C ALA A 43 -16.70 -8.18 -2.98
N GLY A 44 -17.66 -8.32 -2.08
CA GLY A 44 -17.86 -9.58 -1.34
C GLY A 44 -17.03 -9.72 -0.07
N GLN A 45 -16.67 -8.59 0.56
CA GLN A 45 -15.89 -8.59 1.80
C GLN A 45 -16.59 -9.28 2.97
N PRO A 46 -15.81 -9.91 3.83
CA PRO A 46 -16.32 -10.73 4.93
C PRO A 46 -17.02 -9.90 6.02
N LYS A 47 -17.73 -10.60 6.87
CA LYS A 47 -18.54 -10.13 8.01
C LYS A 47 -17.83 -9.18 9.02
N ARG A 48 -16.52 -8.97 8.91
CA ARG A 48 -15.71 -8.15 9.83
C ARG A 48 -15.71 -6.64 9.51
N GLY A 49 -16.53 -6.20 8.55
CA GLY A 49 -16.60 -4.78 8.15
C GLY A 49 -15.38 -4.32 7.34
N ASP A 50 -15.35 -3.02 7.04
CA ASP A 50 -14.40 -2.37 6.12
C ASP A 50 -13.49 -1.35 6.80
N LEU A 51 -13.60 -1.19 8.12
CA LEU A 51 -12.74 -0.32 8.91
C LEU A 51 -11.34 -0.93 9.07
N CYS A 52 -10.31 -0.14 8.72
CA CYS A 52 -8.92 -0.45 9.00
C CYS A 52 -8.26 0.75 9.67
N HIS A 53 -7.24 0.50 10.47
CA HIS A 53 -6.41 1.53 11.07
C HIS A 53 -5.02 1.46 10.46
N VAL A 54 -4.71 2.40 9.59
CA VAL A 54 -3.39 2.56 8.96
C VAL A 54 -2.55 3.45 9.86
N THR A 55 -1.50 2.88 10.43
CA THR A 55 -0.56 3.58 11.33
C THR A 55 0.59 4.25 10.59
N GLY A 56 0.88 3.80 9.36
CA GLY A 56 1.90 4.40 8.52
C GLY A 56 1.67 4.09 7.05
N ALA A 57 1.90 5.10 6.20
CA ALA A 57 1.87 4.95 4.75
C ALA A 57 2.86 5.94 4.13
N LYS A 58 3.82 5.45 3.37
CA LYS A 58 4.84 6.31 2.75
C LYS A 58 5.36 5.75 1.42
N TRP A 59 5.77 6.66 0.53
CA TRP A 59 6.55 6.37 -0.64
C TRP A 59 8.01 6.76 -0.43
N THR A 60 8.92 5.88 -0.78
CA THR A 60 10.37 6.10 -0.74
C THR A 60 10.98 5.78 -2.10
N ARG A 61 12.14 6.37 -2.41
CA ARG A 61 12.93 5.94 -3.57
C ARG A 61 13.49 4.55 -3.32
N TRP A 62 13.53 3.72 -4.34
CA TRP A 62 14.06 2.37 -4.27
C TRP A 62 15.26 2.22 -5.20
N ASN A 63 16.45 2.11 -4.65
CA ASN A 63 17.72 1.84 -5.33
C ASN A 63 17.99 2.65 -6.61
N GLY A 64 17.48 3.88 -6.68
CA GLY A 64 17.62 4.73 -7.87
C GLY A 64 16.81 4.32 -9.10
N ILE A 65 16.10 3.19 -9.05
CA ILE A 65 15.37 2.60 -10.20
C ILE A 65 13.86 2.77 -10.12
N GLY A 66 13.32 3.17 -8.97
CA GLY A 66 11.85 3.30 -8.82
C GLY A 66 11.43 3.83 -7.48
N TYR A 67 10.22 3.44 -7.09
CA TYR A 67 9.59 3.82 -5.82
C TYR A 67 9.09 2.60 -5.08
N ARG A 68 9.12 2.65 -3.76
CA ARG A 68 8.56 1.66 -2.84
C ARG A 68 7.48 2.30 -2.00
N PHE A 69 6.31 1.69 -1.98
CA PHE A 69 5.24 2.05 -1.07
C PHE A 69 5.25 1.11 0.13
N GLU A 70 5.35 1.68 1.31
CA GLU A 70 5.25 0.95 2.58
C GLU A 70 3.96 1.36 3.29
N ILE A 71 3.23 0.38 3.79
CA ILE A 71 2.01 0.60 4.56
C ILE A 71 1.97 -0.35 5.75
N THR A 72 1.59 0.18 6.90
CA THR A 72 1.39 -0.58 8.15
C THR A 72 -0.03 -0.34 8.64
N ALA A 73 -0.76 -1.40 8.92
CA ALA A 73 -2.12 -1.33 9.42
C ALA A 73 -2.43 -2.53 10.33
N ASN A 74 -3.48 -2.38 11.16
CA ASN A 74 -3.97 -3.48 12.00
C ASN A 74 -4.57 -4.64 11.19
N ARG A 75 -5.03 -4.37 9.97
CA ARG A 75 -5.54 -5.36 9.01
C ARG A 75 -5.62 -4.76 7.62
N TYR A 76 -5.73 -5.62 6.61
CA TYR A 76 -5.97 -5.23 5.23
C TYR A 76 -7.22 -5.92 4.69
N LEU A 77 -7.98 -5.22 3.84
CA LEU A 77 -9.06 -5.80 3.05
C LEU A 77 -8.47 -6.48 1.81
N HIS A 78 -9.25 -7.38 1.21
CA HIS A 78 -8.82 -8.09 0.01
C HIS A 78 -8.51 -7.11 -1.13
N HIS A 79 -7.32 -7.18 -1.66
CA HIS A 79 -6.74 -6.30 -2.69
C HIS A 79 -6.53 -4.82 -2.27
N MET A 80 -6.78 -4.46 -1.02
CA MET A 80 -6.74 -3.06 -0.54
C MET A 80 -5.46 -2.33 -0.97
N VAL A 81 -4.29 -2.88 -0.65
CA VAL A 81 -3.00 -2.23 -0.96
C VAL A 81 -2.83 -2.04 -2.46
N ARG A 82 -3.25 -3.01 -3.27
CA ARG A 82 -3.16 -2.93 -4.73
C ARG A 82 -4.06 -1.84 -5.32
N TYR A 83 -5.28 -1.67 -4.83
CA TYR A 83 -6.18 -0.57 -5.24
C TYR A 83 -5.65 0.79 -4.81
N LEU A 84 -5.09 0.89 -3.59
CA LEU A 84 -4.43 2.11 -3.12
C LEU A 84 -3.27 2.49 -4.04
N VAL A 85 -2.36 1.56 -4.31
CA VAL A 85 -1.19 1.80 -5.19
C VAL A 85 -1.63 2.17 -6.59
N GLY A 86 -2.59 1.46 -7.19
CA GLY A 86 -3.08 1.78 -8.53
C GLY A 86 -3.65 3.19 -8.64
N THR A 87 -4.44 3.60 -7.64
CA THR A 87 -5.03 4.95 -7.58
C THR A 87 -3.96 6.03 -7.39
N MET A 88 -3.00 5.83 -6.48
CA MET A 88 -1.88 6.76 -6.27
C MET A 88 -1.00 6.92 -7.51
N VAL A 89 -0.74 5.83 -8.22
CA VAL A 89 0.02 5.86 -9.49
C VAL A 89 -0.72 6.66 -10.55
N ASP A 90 -2.03 6.49 -10.71
CA ASP A 90 -2.81 7.28 -11.67
C ASP A 90 -2.87 8.77 -11.28
N ILE A 91 -2.91 9.10 -9.98
CA ILE A 91 -2.77 10.48 -9.50
C ILE A 91 -1.39 11.04 -9.85
N ALA A 92 -0.33 10.29 -9.58
CA ALA A 92 1.04 10.70 -9.88
C ALA A 92 1.31 10.88 -11.38
N ARG A 93 0.56 10.17 -12.23
CA ARG A 93 0.59 10.33 -13.69
C ARG A 93 -0.27 11.47 -14.20
N GLY A 94 -0.98 12.18 -13.33
CA GLY A 94 -1.92 13.24 -13.71
C GLY A 94 -3.20 12.74 -14.39
N ARG A 95 -3.52 11.45 -14.29
CA ARG A 95 -4.76 10.88 -14.83
C ARG A 95 -5.97 11.12 -13.93
N ARG A 96 -5.70 11.39 -12.65
CA ARG A 96 -6.71 11.68 -11.63
C ARG A 96 -6.25 12.84 -10.77
N PRO A 97 -7.16 13.70 -10.30
CA PRO A 97 -6.82 14.72 -9.32
C PRO A 97 -6.61 14.11 -7.92
N LEU A 98 -5.83 14.77 -7.07
CA LEU A 98 -5.55 14.31 -5.72
C LEU A 98 -6.81 14.30 -4.84
N GLU A 99 -7.74 15.19 -5.11
CA GLU A 99 -9.01 15.36 -4.40
C GLU A 99 -9.88 14.09 -4.45
N GLU A 100 -9.81 13.33 -5.55
CA GLU A 100 -10.52 12.06 -5.66
C GLU A 100 -10.03 11.01 -4.65
N MET A 101 -8.74 11.06 -4.26
CA MET A 101 -8.24 10.19 -3.19
C MET A 101 -8.91 10.52 -1.85
N THR A 102 -9.07 11.80 -1.55
CA THR A 102 -9.77 12.26 -0.35
C THR A 102 -11.23 11.80 -0.38
N GLU A 103 -11.90 12.03 -1.48
CA GLU A 103 -13.32 11.64 -1.66
C GLU A 103 -13.54 10.13 -1.48
N LEU A 104 -12.69 9.31 -2.10
CA LEU A 104 -12.75 7.85 -1.99
C LEU A 104 -12.50 7.35 -0.55
N LEU A 105 -11.73 8.08 0.25
CA LEU A 105 -11.39 7.73 1.63
C LEU A 105 -12.38 8.26 2.66
N THR A 106 -13.12 9.33 2.35
CA THR A 106 -13.98 10.02 3.32
C THR A 106 -15.48 9.88 3.04
N ASN A 107 -15.87 9.65 1.78
CA ASN A 107 -17.26 9.52 1.39
C ASN A 107 -17.57 8.07 0.93
N PRO A 108 -18.12 7.21 1.81
CA PRO A 108 -18.50 5.85 1.44
C PRO A 108 -19.60 5.77 0.39
N GLN A 109 -20.37 6.85 0.23
CA GLN A 109 -21.50 6.94 -0.73
C GLN A 109 -21.08 7.51 -2.08
N THR A 110 -19.83 7.96 -2.24
CA THR A 110 -19.36 8.49 -3.52
C THR A 110 -19.56 7.47 -4.65
N GLU A 111 -19.95 7.95 -5.82
CA GLU A 111 -19.99 7.11 -7.03
C GLU A 111 -18.63 6.94 -7.69
N LEU A 112 -17.62 7.68 -7.22
CA LEU A 112 -16.24 7.48 -7.69
C LEU A 112 -15.79 6.05 -7.46
N ILE A 113 -15.08 5.54 -8.44
CA ILE A 113 -14.42 4.23 -8.39
C ILE A 113 -12.90 4.42 -8.32
N THR A 114 -12.22 3.51 -7.67
CA THR A 114 -10.75 3.47 -7.67
C THR A 114 -10.21 3.16 -9.06
N SER A 115 -8.94 3.44 -9.27
CA SER A 115 -8.21 2.92 -10.42
C SER A 115 -8.11 1.38 -10.36
N ARG A 116 -7.70 0.77 -11.46
CA ARG A 116 -7.40 -0.68 -11.48
C ARG A 116 -6.36 -1.02 -10.41
N PRO A 117 -6.48 -2.18 -9.74
CA PRO A 117 -5.49 -2.58 -8.77
C PRO A 117 -4.12 -2.78 -9.43
N ALA A 118 -3.07 -2.36 -8.77
CA ALA A 118 -1.70 -2.66 -9.20
C ALA A 118 -1.52 -4.18 -9.41
N PRO A 119 -0.66 -4.62 -10.33
CA PRO A 119 -0.31 -6.03 -10.48
C PRO A 119 0.16 -6.66 -9.16
N PRO A 120 -0.02 -7.96 -8.93
CA PRO A 120 0.38 -8.60 -7.68
C PRO A 120 1.91 -8.73 -7.53
N GLU A 121 2.63 -8.73 -8.65
CA GLU A 121 4.08 -8.79 -8.68
C GLU A 121 4.69 -7.60 -7.94
N GLY A 122 5.41 -7.65 -6.99
CA GLY A 122 5.93 -6.54 -6.18
C GLY A 122 5.13 -6.22 -4.92
N LEU A 123 4.09 -7.01 -4.59
CA LEU A 123 3.43 -6.93 -3.29
C LEU A 123 4.03 -7.97 -2.34
N PHE A 124 4.59 -7.49 -1.24
CA PHE A 124 5.24 -8.32 -0.22
C PHE A 124 4.65 -8.09 1.16
N LEU A 125 4.44 -9.17 1.90
CA LEU A 125 4.20 -9.12 3.33
C LEU A 125 5.57 -9.12 4.03
N LEU A 126 5.97 -7.96 4.57
CA LEU A 126 7.29 -7.80 5.18
C LEU A 126 7.34 -8.28 6.62
N ARG A 127 6.30 -7.98 7.40
CA ARG A 127 6.26 -8.29 8.83
C ARG A 127 4.83 -8.43 9.32
N VAL A 128 4.62 -9.34 10.25
CA VAL A 128 3.39 -9.46 11.04
C VAL A 128 3.78 -9.38 12.50
N GLU A 129 3.14 -8.45 13.24
CA GLU A 129 3.30 -8.33 14.69
C GLU A 129 2.09 -8.97 15.37
N TYR A 130 2.36 -9.87 16.29
CA TYR A 130 1.35 -10.48 17.13
C TYR A 130 1.44 -9.89 18.54
N PRO A 131 0.29 -9.63 19.21
CA PRO A 131 0.30 -9.28 20.62
C PRO A 131 1.02 -10.34 21.46
N PRO A 132 1.76 -9.96 22.52
CA PRO A 132 2.52 -10.90 23.34
C PRO A 132 1.69 -12.10 23.85
N GLU A 133 0.43 -11.87 24.17
CA GLU A 133 -0.52 -12.90 24.64
C GLU A 133 -0.82 -14.00 23.60
N HIS A 134 -0.55 -13.74 22.31
CA HIS A 134 -0.70 -14.71 21.23
C HIS A 134 0.61 -15.41 20.87
N LEU A 135 1.68 -14.98 21.50
CA LEU A 135 3.01 -15.54 21.35
C LEU A 135 3.25 -16.53 22.49
N GLY A 136 2.57 -17.70 22.50
CA GLY A 136 2.84 -18.74 23.51
C GLY A 136 4.35 -19.00 23.68
N ASP A 137 4.76 -19.44 24.85
CA ASP A 137 6.16 -19.84 25.16
C ASP A 137 6.64 -20.90 24.18
N HIS A 138 7.23 -20.47 23.07
CA HIS A 138 7.95 -21.33 22.15
C HIS A 138 9.44 -21.24 22.47
N PRO A 139 10.06 -22.30 23.04
CA PRO A 139 11.48 -22.27 23.43
C PRO A 139 12.47 -22.13 22.27
N ASP A 140 12.04 -22.30 21.03
CA ASP A 140 12.89 -22.29 19.84
C ASP A 140 12.75 -21.01 18.98
N ARG A 141 12.43 -19.86 19.58
CA ARG A 141 12.39 -18.61 18.82
C ARG A 141 13.77 -17.96 18.79
N ASP A 142 14.31 -17.88 17.60
CA ASP A 142 15.40 -16.94 17.35
C ASP A 142 14.95 -15.52 17.71
N PRO A 143 15.77 -14.74 18.45
CA PRO A 143 15.47 -13.35 18.73
C PRO A 143 15.32 -12.58 17.42
N PRO A 144 14.43 -11.56 17.36
CA PRO A 144 14.28 -10.75 16.17
C PRO A 144 15.64 -10.16 15.77
N PRO A 145 15.98 -10.11 14.49
CA PRO A 145 17.24 -9.57 14.02
C PRO A 145 17.38 -8.12 14.50
N THR A 146 18.37 -7.88 15.36
CA THR A 146 18.75 -6.57 15.89
C THR A 146 19.55 -5.80 14.83
N GLY A 147 19.02 -5.67 13.63
CA GLY A 147 19.62 -4.91 12.54
C GLY A 147 18.85 -3.62 12.31
N ASN A 148 19.52 -2.52 12.57
CA ASN A 148 19.03 -1.20 12.19
C ASN A 148 19.01 -1.12 10.64
N PRO A 149 17.89 -0.85 9.96
CA PRO A 149 17.83 -0.86 8.50
C PRO A 149 18.51 0.34 7.82
N ASN A 150 19.38 1.06 8.54
CA ASN A 150 20.04 2.30 8.07
C ASN A 150 21.58 2.26 8.18
N GLU A 151 22.22 1.09 8.14
CA GLU A 151 23.67 0.99 7.86
C GLU A 151 23.93 0.42 6.48
#